data_18542be1e8d051e643bac6d320488bea
#
_entry.id   18542be1e8d051e643bac6d320488bea
#
_cell.length_a   1.000
_cell.length_b   1.000
_cell.length_c   1.000
_cell.angle_alpha   90.00
_cell.angle_beta   90.00
_cell.angle_gamma   90.00
#
_symmetry.space_group_name_H-M   'P 1'
#
loop_
_entity.id
_entity.type
_entity.pdbx_description
1 polymer ?
#
loop_
_entity_poly.entity_id
_entity_poly.type
_entity_poly.pdbx_seq_one_letter_code
_entity_poly.pdbx_strand_id
1 'polypeptide(L)'
;MKQRPKQLVLILAREFAANLATPTLITDHLGRLIYFNEAADAILGRSFAELGEQGAGWTLKFAPRTLDDVPLRPEETPGGRSLRTQRPVHEDFRITGLDGIDRDISATVFPLFAHVDELSGAVAIFWDL
;
A
#
# COMPACT_ATOMS: atom_id res chain seq x y z
N MET A 1 -18.60 -22.59 2.84
CA MET A 1 -18.92 -21.17 2.80
C MET A 1 -18.33 -20.55 1.54
N LYS A 2 -19.11 -19.82 0.79
CA LYS A 2 -18.62 -19.14 -0.40
C LYS A 2 -17.76 -17.94 0.00
N GLN A 3 -16.56 -17.84 -0.58
CA GLN A 3 -15.79 -16.60 -0.49
C GLN A 3 -16.42 -15.54 -1.38
N ARG A 4 -16.41 -14.32 -0.90
CA ARG A 4 -16.85 -13.18 -1.71
C ARG A 4 -15.79 -12.89 -2.77
N PRO A 5 -16.19 -12.45 -4.00
CA PRO A 5 -15.23 -12.11 -5.03
C PRO A 5 -14.14 -11.12 -4.58
N LYS A 6 -14.50 -10.12 -3.76
CA LYS A 6 -13.52 -9.18 -3.20
C LYS A 6 -12.43 -9.87 -2.41
N GLN A 7 -12.81 -10.81 -1.54
CA GLN A 7 -11.86 -11.55 -0.71
C GLN A 7 -10.96 -12.43 -1.57
N LEU A 8 -11.52 -13.06 -2.59
CA LEU A 8 -10.73 -13.91 -3.50
C LEU A 8 -9.68 -13.08 -4.23
N VAL A 9 -10.03 -11.90 -4.75
CA VAL A 9 -9.10 -11.01 -5.42
C VAL A 9 -7.94 -10.62 -4.50
N LEU A 10 -8.23 -10.29 -3.23
CA LEU A 10 -7.21 -9.92 -2.25
C LEU A 10 -6.31 -11.12 -1.90
N ILE A 11 -6.86 -12.30 -1.79
CA ILE A 11 -6.07 -13.52 -1.55
C ILE A 11 -5.10 -13.77 -2.70
N LEU A 12 -5.58 -13.68 -3.93
CA LEU A 12 -4.75 -13.88 -5.11
C LEU A 12 -3.67 -12.81 -5.23
N ALA A 13 -4.01 -11.56 -4.94
CA ALA A 13 -3.05 -10.46 -4.94
C ALA A 13 -1.95 -10.69 -3.91
N ARG A 14 -2.31 -11.14 -2.71
CA ARG A 14 -1.37 -11.46 -1.64
C ARG A 14 -0.42 -12.59 -2.05
N GLU A 15 -0.95 -13.66 -2.62
CA GLU A 15 -0.15 -14.78 -3.14
C GLU A 15 0.84 -14.31 -4.20
N PHE A 16 0.38 -13.47 -5.12
CA PHE A 16 1.23 -12.90 -6.15
C PHE A 16 2.33 -12.04 -5.55
N ALA A 17 1.97 -11.12 -4.65
CA ALA A 17 2.92 -10.19 -4.03
C ALA A 17 4.00 -10.94 -3.22
N ALA A 18 3.63 -12.03 -2.55
CA ALA A 18 4.56 -12.81 -1.75
C ALA A 18 5.73 -13.37 -2.56
N ASN A 19 5.55 -13.53 -3.87
CA ASN A 19 6.57 -14.07 -4.77
C ASN A 19 7.33 -12.98 -5.54
N LEU A 20 7.05 -11.70 -5.30
CA LEU A 20 7.75 -10.61 -5.98
C LEU A 20 8.99 -10.20 -5.19
N ALA A 21 10.05 -9.88 -5.95
CA ALA A 21 11.27 -9.30 -5.37
C ALA A 21 11.17 -7.79 -5.18
N THR A 22 10.15 -7.15 -5.75
CA THR A 22 9.92 -5.71 -5.64
C THR A 22 9.02 -5.41 -4.45
N PRO A 23 9.34 -4.41 -3.62
CA PRO A 23 8.48 -4.00 -2.52
C PRO A 23 7.04 -3.76 -2.96
N THR A 24 6.11 -4.46 -2.33
CA THR A 24 4.70 -4.44 -2.71
C THR A 24 3.83 -4.50 -1.45
N LEU A 25 2.80 -3.67 -1.40
CA LEU A 25 1.80 -3.75 -0.35
C LEU A 25 0.39 -3.77 -0.94
N ILE A 26 -0.53 -4.30 -0.16
CA ILE A 26 -1.92 -4.49 -0.56
C ILE A 26 -2.82 -3.91 0.52
N THR A 27 -3.81 -3.14 0.10
CA THR A 27 -4.87 -2.65 0.97
C THR A 27 -6.21 -3.21 0.53
N ASP A 28 -7.18 -3.19 1.43
CA ASP A 28 -8.56 -3.45 1.06
C ASP A 28 -9.22 -2.15 0.52
N HIS A 29 -10.50 -2.23 0.17
CA HIS A 29 -11.22 -1.09 -0.41
C HIS A 29 -11.44 0.05 0.58
N LEU A 30 -11.28 -0.18 1.88
CA LEU A 30 -11.36 0.85 2.92
C LEU A 30 -10.01 1.45 3.27
N GLY A 31 -8.96 1.04 2.57
CA GLY A 31 -7.60 1.55 2.79
C GLY A 31 -6.87 0.88 3.95
N ARG A 32 -7.39 -0.21 4.50
CA ARG A 32 -6.71 -0.94 5.57
C ARG A 32 -5.58 -1.76 4.97
N LEU A 33 -4.43 -1.77 5.65
CA LEU A 33 -3.27 -2.56 5.22
C LEU A 33 -3.53 -4.03 5.50
N ILE A 34 -3.51 -4.87 4.47
CA ILE A 34 -3.74 -6.30 4.62
C ILE A 34 -2.49 -7.15 4.42
N TYR A 35 -1.49 -6.64 3.70
CA TYR A 35 -0.25 -7.38 3.49
C TYR A 35 0.83 -6.47 2.88
N PHE A 36 2.08 -6.78 3.20
CA PHE A 36 3.22 -6.37 2.36
C PHE A 36 4.25 -7.51 2.34
N ASN A 37 4.98 -7.59 1.24
CA ASN A 37 5.92 -8.68 1.03
C ASN A 37 7.26 -8.44 1.74
N GLU A 38 8.11 -9.47 1.75
CA GLU A 38 9.42 -9.40 2.40
C GLU A 38 10.30 -8.29 1.82
N ALA A 39 10.22 -8.06 0.50
CA ALA A 39 10.99 -7.00 -0.15
C ALA A 39 10.66 -5.61 0.42
N ALA A 40 9.45 -5.40 0.94
CA ALA A 40 9.04 -4.12 1.54
C ALA A 40 9.61 -3.89 2.93
N ASP A 41 10.06 -4.95 3.62
CA ASP A 41 10.54 -4.86 5.01
C ASP A 41 11.65 -3.81 5.17
N ALA A 42 12.60 -3.79 4.24
CA ALA A 42 13.75 -2.88 4.32
C ALA A 42 13.35 -1.41 4.21
N ILE A 43 12.33 -1.10 3.41
CA ILE A 43 11.85 0.27 3.23
C ILE A 43 10.93 0.69 4.37
N LEU A 44 10.04 -0.20 4.80
CA LEU A 44 9.09 0.10 5.87
C LEU A 44 9.72 0.02 7.26
N GLY A 45 10.87 -0.64 7.38
CA GLY A 45 11.62 -0.74 8.63
C GLY A 45 11.09 -1.77 9.60
N ARG A 46 10.22 -2.66 9.16
CA ARG A 46 9.67 -3.74 9.98
C ARG A 46 9.04 -4.80 9.07
N SER A 47 9.02 -6.05 9.52
CA SER A 47 8.37 -7.12 8.78
C SER A 47 6.86 -7.11 8.97
N PHE A 48 6.14 -7.68 8.01
CA PHE A 48 4.69 -7.82 8.14
C PHE A 48 4.32 -8.77 9.28
N ALA A 49 5.15 -9.79 9.54
CA ALA A 49 4.93 -10.69 10.66
C ALA A 49 4.91 -9.96 12.01
N GLU A 50 5.74 -8.91 12.13
CA GLU A 50 5.79 -8.09 13.34
C GLU A 50 4.69 -7.03 13.38
N LEU A 51 4.43 -6.36 12.24
CA LEU A 51 3.47 -5.26 12.20
C LEU A 51 2.02 -5.75 12.13
N GLY A 52 1.76 -6.77 11.31
CA GLY A 52 0.42 -7.27 11.09
C GLY A 52 -0.45 -6.34 10.26
N GLU A 53 -1.70 -6.74 10.09
CA GLU A 53 -2.71 -5.91 9.43
C GLU A 53 -2.96 -4.64 10.23
N GLN A 54 -3.24 -3.56 9.52
CA GLN A 54 -3.43 -2.24 10.13
C GLN A 54 -4.76 -1.63 9.66
N GLY A 55 -5.45 -0.96 10.57
CA GLY A 55 -6.67 -0.24 10.25
C GLY A 55 -6.46 0.98 9.37
N ALA A 56 -7.55 1.63 8.99
CA ALA A 56 -7.51 2.85 8.19
C ALA A 56 -6.65 3.91 8.91
N GLY A 57 -5.93 4.72 8.13
CA GLY A 57 -5.01 5.72 8.70
C GLY A 57 -3.64 5.18 9.06
N TRP A 58 -3.34 3.93 8.76
CA TRP A 58 -2.04 3.31 9.07
C TRP A 58 -0.87 4.05 8.44
N THR A 59 -1.07 4.74 7.32
CA THR A 59 0.00 5.48 6.64
C THR A 59 0.60 6.58 7.53
N LEU A 60 -0.17 7.10 8.48
CA LEU A 60 0.33 8.14 9.40
C LEU A 60 1.52 7.67 10.22
N LYS A 61 1.67 6.37 10.45
CA LYS A 61 2.83 5.80 11.15
C LYS A 61 4.14 6.04 10.40
N PHE A 62 4.05 6.26 9.10
CA PHE A 62 5.21 6.47 8.23
C PHE A 62 5.42 7.94 7.89
N ALA A 63 4.64 8.84 8.48
CA ALA A 63 4.74 10.28 8.29
C ALA A 63 4.90 10.68 6.82
N PRO A 64 3.98 10.24 5.92
CA PRO A 64 4.13 10.52 4.49
C PRO A 64 4.06 12.03 4.23
N ARG A 65 4.93 12.49 3.35
CA ARG A 65 5.03 13.89 2.96
C ARG A 65 5.60 14.02 1.56
N THR A 66 5.37 15.17 0.94
CA THR A 66 5.98 15.45 -0.36
C THR A 66 7.50 15.55 -0.21
N LEU A 67 8.21 15.56 -1.35
CA LEU A 67 9.66 15.78 -1.33
C LEU A 67 10.04 17.17 -0.79
N ASP A 68 9.07 18.10 -0.73
CA ASP A 68 9.23 19.42 -0.13
C ASP A 68 8.76 19.44 1.35
N ASP A 69 8.61 18.28 1.96
CA ASP A 69 8.23 18.10 3.36
C ASP A 69 6.82 18.62 3.73
N VAL A 70 5.91 18.68 2.77
CA VAL A 70 4.51 18.98 3.05
C VAL A 70 3.80 17.69 3.47
N PRO A 71 3.25 17.61 4.70
CA PRO A 71 2.58 16.40 5.16
C PRO A 71 1.42 16.00 4.26
N LEU A 72 1.26 14.69 4.08
CA LEU A 72 0.16 14.11 3.30
C LEU A 72 -0.81 13.41 4.24
N ARG A 73 -2.09 13.79 4.17
CA ARG A 73 -3.14 13.05 4.86
C ARG A 73 -3.34 11.70 4.16
N PRO A 74 -3.93 10.70 4.83
CA PRO A 74 -4.13 9.38 4.21
C PRO A 74 -4.80 9.46 2.83
N GLU A 75 -5.82 10.30 2.65
CA GLU A 75 -6.52 10.48 1.40
C GLU A 75 -5.72 11.20 0.32
N GLU A 76 -4.61 11.83 0.69
CA GLU A 76 -3.72 12.54 -0.23
C GLU A 76 -2.55 11.68 -0.70
N THR A 77 -2.30 10.55 -0.04
CA THR A 77 -1.25 9.62 -0.47
C THR A 77 -1.61 8.99 -1.81
N PRO A 78 -0.63 8.46 -2.56
CA PRO A 78 -0.93 7.75 -3.81
C PRO A 78 -1.98 6.65 -3.62
N GLY A 79 -1.89 5.89 -2.52
CA GLY A 79 -2.87 4.84 -2.21
C GLY A 79 -4.26 5.38 -1.99
N GLY A 80 -4.39 6.43 -1.17
CA GLY A 80 -5.67 7.06 -0.90
C GLY A 80 -6.31 7.64 -2.16
N ARG A 81 -5.50 8.27 -3.01
CA ARG A 81 -6.00 8.83 -4.27
C ARG A 81 -6.43 7.75 -5.25
N SER A 82 -5.67 6.65 -5.34
CA SER A 82 -6.04 5.55 -6.24
C SER A 82 -7.35 4.89 -5.82
N LEU A 83 -7.56 4.69 -4.52
CA LEU A 83 -8.82 4.13 -4.02
C LEU A 83 -10.00 5.06 -4.31
N ARG A 84 -9.81 6.37 -4.12
CA ARG A 84 -10.88 7.34 -4.33
C ARG A 84 -11.23 7.52 -5.80
N THR A 85 -10.22 7.65 -6.66
CA THR A 85 -10.42 7.89 -8.09
C THR A 85 -10.63 6.63 -8.90
N GLN A 86 -10.28 5.47 -8.32
CA GLN A 86 -10.32 4.17 -8.98
C GLN A 86 -9.46 4.13 -10.24
N ARG A 87 -8.33 4.85 -10.20
CA ARG A 87 -7.36 4.96 -11.29
C ARG A 87 -5.95 4.73 -10.74
N PRO A 88 -5.01 4.28 -11.59
CA PRO A 88 -3.60 4.22 -11.19
C PRO A 88 -3.07 5.61 -10.85
N VAL A 89 -2.18 5.64 -9.84
CA VAL A 89 -1.48 6.85 -9.41
C VAL A 89 -0.01 6.53 -9.26
N HIS A 90 0.83 7.40 -9.77
CA HIS A 90 2.29 7.32 -9.56
C HIS A 90 2.77 8.61 -8.92
N GLU A 91 3.61 8.50 -7.88
CA GLU A 91 4.15 9.66 -7.20
C GLU A 91 5.44 9.32 -6.48
N ASP A 92 6.36 10.29 -6.47
CA ASP A 92 7.54 10.27 -5.63
C ASP A 92 7.23 11.06 -4.36
N PHE A 93 7.55 10.50 -3.20
CA PHE A 93 7.29 11.16 -1.92
C PHE A 93 8.20 10.60 -0.85
N ARG A 94 8.13 11.17 0.35
CA ARG A 94 9.01 10.82 1.46
C ARG A 94 8.22 10.15 2.57
N ILE A 95 8.83 9.13 3.17
CA ILE A 95 8.31 8.49 4.37
C ILE A 95 9.43 8.37 5.41
N THR A 96 9.02 8.12 6.66
CA THR A 96 9.92 7.69 7.71
C THR A 96 9.58 6.23 8.02
N GLY A 97 10.51 5.32 7.83
CA GLY A 97 10.32 3.93 8.18
C GLY A 97 10.13 3.74 9.68
N LEU A 98 9.61 2.60 10.09
CA LEU A 98 9.44 2.29 11.52
C LEU A 98 10.80 2.09 12.22
N ASP A 99 11.87 2.02 11.47
CA ASP A 99 13.25 2.05 11.96
C ASP A 99 13.77 3.48 12.17
N GLY A 100 12.96 4.49 11.93
CA GLY A 100 13.31 5.90 12.11
C GLY A 100 14.09 6.51 10.96
N ILE A 101 14.27 5.80 9.86
CA ILE A 101 15.06 6.26 8.71
C ILE A 101 14.14 6.90 7.67
N ASP A 102 14.44 8.14 7.28
CA ASP A 102 13.75 8.83 6.20
C ASP A 102 14.16 8.26 4.86
N ARG A 103 13.19 8.05 3.98
CA ARG A 103 13.44 7.54 2.63
C ARG A 103 12.58 8.27 1.63
N ASP A 104 13.19 8.65 0.51
CA ASP A 104 12.46 9.11 -0.66
C ASP A 104 12.14 7.89 -1.51
N ILE A 105 10.86 7.72 -1.82
CA ILE A 105 10.39 6.54 -2.55
C ILE A 105 9.58 6.95 -3.76
N SER A 106 9.55 6.06 -4.73
CA SER A 106 8.68 6.13 -5.88
C SER A 106 7.63 5.05 -5.72
N ALA A 107 6.37 5.38 -5.87
CA ALA A 107 5.28 4.42 -5.71
C ALA A 107 4.31 4.49 -6.89
N THR A 108 3.94 3.32 -7.38
CA THR A 108 2.84 3.16 -8.32
C THR A 108 1.75 2.38 -7.62
N VAL A 109 0.56 2.94 -7.56
CA VAL A 109 -0.59 2.30 -6.94
C VAL A 109 -1.68 2.12 -7.98
N PHE A 110 -2.29 0.96 -8.00
CA PHE A 110 -3.40 0.70 -8.91
C PHE A 110 -4.53 -0.04 -8.18
N PRO A 111 -5.78 0.26 -8.56
CA PRO A 111 -6.93 -0.36 -7.91
C PRO A 111 -7.11 -1.80 -8.37
N LEU A 112 -7.68 -2.62 -7.48
CA LEU A 112 -8.08 -4.00 -7.77
C LEU A 112 -9.60 -4.07 -7.78
N PHE A 113 -10.15 -4.74 -8.81
CA PHE A 113 -11.58 -4.92 -8.96
C PHE A 113 -11.95 -6.40 -8.95
N ALA A 114 -13.02 -6.75 -8.23
CA ALA A 114 -13.61 -8.09 -8.31
C ALA A 114 -14.48 -8.23 -9.55
N HIS A 115 -15.20 -7.15 -9.88
CA HIS A 115 -16.01 -6.99 -11.08
C HIS A 115 -15.78 -5.58 -11.62
N VAL A 116 -16.36 -5.24 -12.77
CA VAL A 116 -16.12 -3.99 -13.48
C VAL A 116 -16.18 -2.75 -12.57
N ASP A 117 -17.16 -2.69 -11.67
CA ASP A 117 -17.35 -1.52 -10.80
C ASP A 117 -17.21 -1.87 -9.32
N GLU A 118 -16.66 -3.02 -8.98
CA GLU A 118 -16.55 -3.45 -7.59
C GLU A 118 -15.12 -3.40 -7.11
N LEU A 119 -14.76 -2.30 -6.47
CA LEU A 119 -13.44 -2.08 -5.90
C LEU A 119 -13.18 -3.05 -4.75
N SER A 120 -12.09 -3.81 -4.85
CA SER A 120 -11.65 -4.74 -3.79
C SER A 120 -10.56 -4.15 -2.92
N GLY A 121 -9.72 -3.32 -3.48
CA GLY A 121 -8.57 -2.75 -2.79
C GLY A 121 -7.60 -2.13 -3.75
N ALA A 122 -6.33 -2.05 -3.34
CA ALA A 122 -5.27 -1.50 -4.17
C ALA A 122 -3.96 -2.25 -3.93
N VAL A 123 -3.11 -2.23 -4.95
CA VAL A 123 -1.73 -2.71 -4.87
C VAL A 123 -0.81 -1.53 -5.07
N ALA A 124 0.17 -1.39 -4.18
CA ALA A 124 1.24 -0.41 -4.33
C ALA A 124 2.56 -1.15 -4.57
N ILE A 125 3.26 -0.78 -5.62
CA ILE A 125 4.61 -1.23 -5.90
C ILE A 125 5.50 -0.01 -5.68
N PHE A 126 6.55 -0.14 -4.89
CA PHE A 126 7.37 1.01 -4.54
C PHE A 126 8.85 0.61 -4.44
N TRP A 127 9.72 1.61 -4.49
CA TRP A 127 11.16 1.42 -4.42
C TRP A 127 11.85 2.71 -3.96
N ASP A 128 13.07 2.59 -3.49
CA ASP A 128 13.89 3.76 -3.16
C ASP A 128 14.20 4.57 -4.41
N LEU A 129 14.13 5.87 -4.30
CA LEU A 129 14.55 6.78 -5.35
C LEU A 129 16.07 6.81 -5.51
#